data_1f529ce79812d2b85d76de2b7c11c600
#
_entry.id   1f529ce79812d2b85d76de2b7c11c600
#
_cell.length_a   1.000
_cell.length_b   1.000
_cell.length_c   1.000
_cell.angle_alpha   90.00
_cell.angle_beta   90.00
_cell.angle_gamma   90.00
#
_symmetry.space_group_name_H-M   'P 1'
#
loop_
_entity.id
_entity.type
_entity.pdbx_description
1 polymer ?
#
loop_
_entity_poly.entity_id
_entity_poly.type
_entity_poly.pdbx_seq_one_letter_code
_entity_poly.pdbx_strand_id
1 'polypeptide(L)'
;MKDPSEKDRLRQEAEALLQQWEGRYHAYGLFELFDAHSDGDDIVVSGGKRIPCLRQQQGNSPYLCLSDFLRPLNLSPVSSFQTSDSSTIGIFSTSVSLALETDFDADPYQKMMAQLLADRLAEAAAERMHEQVRKDYWGYAKDEHLSIPEMLVEKFQGIRPAVGYPSLPDTSLNFIIDDLIDIKQIGIRLTESGAMKPHASVSGLMLAHPQARYFSIGKIGEDQLLDYARRRGLPLELCRRFLAANL
;
A
#
# COMPACT_ATOMS: atom_id res chain seq x y z
N MET A 1 -26.30 17.92 1.29
CA MET A 1 -26.74 16.54 0.92
C MET A 1 -27.03 16.58 -0.57
N LYS A 2 -26.31 15.78 -1.37
CA LYS A 2 -26.61 15.67 -2.81
C LYS A 2 -27.95 14.96 -2.99
N ASP A 3 -28.71 15.37 -3.98
CA ASP A 3 -30.00 14.78 -4.35
C ASP A 3 -29.81 13.26 -4.57
N PRO A 4 -30.64 12.39 -3.95
CA PRO A 4 -30.58 10.93 -4.15
C PRO A 4 -30.65 10.52 -5.63
N SER A 5 -31.41 11.27 -6.44
CA SER A 5 -31.55 11.05 -7.88
C SER A 5 -30.23 11.29 -8.67
N GLU A 6 -29.41 12.25 -8.25
CA GLU A 6 -28.09 12.51 -8.87
C GLU A 6 -27.09 11.39 -8.56
N LYS A 7 -27.11 10.88 -7.33
CA LYS A 7 -26.27 9.76 -6.94
C LYS A 7 -26.58 8.49 -7.74
N ASP A 8 -27.86 8.19 -7.92
CA ASP A 8 -28.31 7.02 -8.67
C ASP A 8 -27.95 7.14 -10.15
N ARG A 9 -28.08 8.33 -10.73
CA ARG A 9 -27.64 8.57 -12.11
C ARG A 9 -26.14 8.36 -12.31
N LEU A 10 -25.31 8.95 -11.44
CA LEU A 10 -23.85 8.77 -11.51
C LEU A 10 -23.45 7.31 -11.37
N ARG A 11 -24.14 6.55 -10.51
CA ARG A 11 -23.90 5.13 -10.36
C ARG A 11 -24.23 4.36 -11.64
N GLN A 12 -25.36 4.64 -12.27
CA GLN A 12 -25.74 4.00 -13.53
C GLN A 12 -24.76 4.31 -14.67
N GLU A 13 -24.30 5.57 -14.75
CA GLU A 13 -23.27 5.98 -15.72
C GLU A 13 -21.94 5.22 -15.49
N ALA A 14 -21.51 5.10 -14.24
CA ALA A 14 -20.32 4.36 -13.86
C ALA A 14 -20.44 2.87 -14.20
N GLU A 15 -21.55 2.24 -13.88
CA GLU A 15 -21.83 0.84 -14.19
C GLU A 15 -21.84 0.60 -15.71
N ALA A 16 -22.43 1.51 -16.48
CA ALA A 16 -22.45 1.43 -17.95
C ALA A 16 -21.03 1.55 -18.55
N LEU A 17 -20.18 2.45 -18.03
CA LEU A 17 -18.79 2.57 -18.44
C LEU A 17 -18.01 1.28 -18.13
N LEU A 18 -18.14 0.74 -16.92
CA LEU A 18 -17.47 -0.50 -16.52
C LEU A 18 -17.86 -1.67 -17.44
N GLN A 19 -19.15 -1.79 -17.83
CA GLN A 19 -19.59 -2.80 -18.80
C GLN A 19 -18.96 -2.61 -20.18
N GLN A 20 -18.80 -1.37 -20.64
CA GLN A 20 -18.12 -1.07 -21.93
C GLN A 20 -16.63 -1.38 -21.88
N TRP A 21 -16.03 -1.35 -20.68
CA TRP A 21 -14.61 -1.60 -20.47
C TRP A 21 -14.28 -3.08 -20.34
N GLU A 22 -15.28 -3.92 -20.08
CA GLU A 22 -15.09 -5.36 -19.93
C GLU A 22 -14.40 -5.97 -21.16
N GLY A 23 -13.29 -6.69 -20.92
CA GLY A 23 -12.46 -7.26 -21.96
C GLY A 23 -11.57 -6.27 -22.74
N ARG A 24 -11.72 -4.95 -22.52
CA ARG A 24 -10.90 -3.92 -23.16
C ARG A 24 -9.80 -3.38 -22.26
N TYR A 25 -10.13 -3.13 -21.01
CA TYR A 25 -9.19 -2.66 -20.00
C TYR A 25 -9.04 -3.67 -18.87
N HIS A 26 -7.86 -3.70 -18.27
CA HIS A 26 -7.51 -4.68 -17.25
C HIS A 26 -6.96 -3.98 -16.01
N ALA A 27 -7.22 -4.56 -14.85
CA ALA A 27 -6.47 -4.30 -13.64
C ALA A 27 -5.41 -5.39 -13.48
N TYR A 28 -4.22 -4.99 -13.07
CA TYR A 28 -3.07 -5.86 -12.86
C TYR A 28 -2.68 -5.84 -11.39
N GLY A 29 -2.20 -6.98 -10.90
CA GLY A 29 -1.65 -7.09 -9.56
C GLY A 29 -0.35 -7.89 -9.57
N LEU A 30 0.63 -7.42 -8.83
CA LEU A 30 1.91 -8.08 -8.61
C LEU A 30 2.19 -8.10 -7.12
N PHE A 31 2.61 -9.24 -6.59
CA PHE A 31 3.07 -9.33 -5.20
C PHE A 31 4.17 -10.39 -5.08
N GLU A 32 4.96 -10.25 -4.02
CA GLU A 32 5.93 -11.24 -3.61
C GLU A 32 5.98 -11.30 -2.08
N LEU A 33 6.23 -12.50 -1.55
CA LEU A 33 6.39 -12.74 -0.11
C LEU A 33 7.88 -12.91 0.19
N PHE A 34 8.37 -12.15 1.16
CA PHE A 34 9.77 -12.16 1.58
C PHE A 34 9.88 -12.57 3.05
N ASP A 35 10.92 -13.31 3.38
CA ASP A 35 11.35 -13.39 4.77
C ASP A 35 11.82 -12.01 5.22
N ALA A 36 11.39 -11.60 6.41
CA ALA A 36 11.66 -10.27 6.92
C ALA A 36 11.75 -10.25 8.45
N HIS A 37 12.46 -9.24 8.96
CA HIS A 37 12.55 -8.95 10.39
C HIS A 37 12.60 -7.45 10.62
N SER A 38 12.33 -7.03 11.84
CA SER A 38 12.54 -5.62 12.23
C SER A 38 13.96 -5.41 12.76
N ASP A 39 14.53 -4.26 12.41
CA ASP A 39 15.80 -3.75 12.94
C ASP A 39 15.60 -2.26 13.29
N GLY A 40 15.24 -2.01 14.55
CA GLY A 40 14.72 -0.70 14.97
C GLY A 40 13.46 -0.33 14.21
N ASP A 41 13.47 0.83 13.58
CA ASP A 41 12.34 1.33 12.76
C ASP A 41 12.44 0.92 11.28
N ASP A 42 13.39 0.05 10.92
CA ASP A 42 13.52 -0.52 9.59
C ASP A 42 12.88 -1.91 9.51
N ILE A 43 12.32 -2.22 8.36
CA ILE A 43 12.00 -3.58 7.94
C ILE A 43 13.13 -4.05 7.04
N VAL A 44 13.73 -5.20 7.36
CA VAL A 44 14.80 -5.82 6.58
C VAL A 44 14.26 -7.07 5.93
N VAL A 45 14.27 -7.12 4.61
CA VAL A 45 13.83 -8.29 3.85
C VAL A 45 15.00 -9.18 3.46
N SER A 46 14.72 -10.43 3.09
CA SER A 46 15.73 -11.37 2.57
C SER A 46 16.56 -10.72 1.48
N GLY A 47 17.89 -10.98 1.49
CA GLY A 47 18.84 -10.26 0.65
C GLY A 47 19.37 -8.95 1.25
N GLY A 48 18.90 -8.55 2.45
CA GLY A 48 19.43 -7.40 3.20
C GLY A 48 18.91 -6.03 2.77
N LYS A 49 17.93 -5.99 1.86
CA LYS A 49 17.27 -4.73 1.47
C LYS A 49 16.48 -4.18 2.64
N ARG A 50 16.59 -2.88 2.89
CA ARG A 50 15.90 -2.18 3.98
C ARG A 50 14.73 -1.35 3.44
N ILE A 51 13.63 -1.37 4.19
CA ILE A 51 12.48 -0.49 4.01
C ILE A 51 12.40 0.37 5.28
N PRO A 52 13.01 1.56 5.31
CA PRO A 52 12.96 2.45 6.45
C PRO A 52 11.54 2.95 6.68
N CYS A 53 11.07 2.78 7.92
CA CYS A 53 9.76 3.26 8.35
C CYS A 53 9.91 4.44 9.31
N LEU A 54 8.81 5.15 9.50
CA LEU A 54 8.69 6.22 10.47
C LEU A 54 7.93 5.71 11.71
N ARG A 55 8.25 6.29 12.87
CA ARG A 55 7.54 6.03 14.12
C ARG A 55 6.71 7.24 14.50
N GLN A 56 5.53 6.99 15.07
CA GLN A 56 4.75 8.06 15.69
C GLN A 56 5.58 8.78 16.75
N GLN A 57 5.49 10.11 16.81
CA GLN A 57 6.08 10.94 17.87
C GLN A 57 5.02 11.71 18.67
N GLN A 58 3.76 11.62 18.25
CA GLN A 58 2.62 12.29 18.88
C GLN A 58 1.47 11.32 19.08
N GLY A 59 0.60 11.62 20.04
CA GLY A 59 -0.57 10.81 20.37
C GLY A 59 -0.40 10.01 21.66
N ASN A 60 -1.13 8.89 21.76
CA ASN A 60 -1.09 8.02 22.92
C ASN A 60 0.00 6.94 22.76
N SER A 61 0.77 6.70 23.83
CA SER A 61 1.72 5.58 23.89
C SER A 61 0.95 4.23 23.86
N PRO A 62 1.49 3.18 23.22
CA PRO A 62 2.80 3.13 22.55
C PRO A 62 2.80 3.82 21.18
N TYR A 63 3.88 4.50 20.84
CA TYR A 63 4.12 5.09 19.53
C TYR A 63 4.45 3.99 18.51
N LEU A 64 3.60 3.83 17.51
CA LEU A 64 3.67 2.74 16.54
C LEU A 64 4.62 3.04 15.38
N CYS A 65 5.29 2.00 14.92
CA CYS A 65 5.98 1.89 13.65
C CYS A 65 5.52 0.62 12.93
N LEU A 66 5.55 0.58 11.61
CA LEU A 66 5.19 -0.63 10.85
C LEU A 66 6.14 -1.79 11.16
N SER A 67 7.40 -1.52 11.48
CA SER A 67 8.39 -2.53 11.90
C SER A 67 7.98 -3.27 13.18
N ASP A 68 7.15 -2.69 14.04
CA ASP A 68 6.69 -3.34 15.28
C ASP A 68 5.83 -4.59 15.03
N PHE A 69 5.30 -4.74 13.83
CA PHE A 69 4.49 -5.89 13.42
C PHE A 69 5.31 -7.05 12.84
N LEU A 70 6.64 -6.95 12.90
CA LEU A 70 7.57 -7.99 12.50
C LEU A 70 8.45 -8.42 13.69
N ARG A 71 8.93 -9.65 13.64
CA ARG A 71 9.83 -10.17 14.68
C ARG A 71 11.20 -9.51 14.58
N PRO A 72 11.78 -9.03 15.69
CA PRO A 72 13.18 -8.58 15.71
C PRO A 72 14.15 -9.74 15.47
N LEU A 73 15.27 -9.48 14.81
CA LEU A 73 16.30 -10.46 14.50
C LEU A 73 16.84 -11.21 15.74
N ASN A 74 16.87 -10.57 16.91
CA ASN A 74 17.54 -11.04 18.12
C ASN A 74 16.64 -11.80 19.12
N LEU A 75 15.39 -12.10 18.78
CA LEU A 75 14.57 -12.96 19.65
C LEU A 75 14.91 -14.42 19.38
N SER A 76 15.55 -15.07 20.37
CA SER A 76 15.73 -16.52 20.39
C SER A 76 14.38 -17.24 20.20
N PRO A 77 14.36 -18.42 19.56
CA PRO A 77 13.11 -19.16 19.26
C PRO A 77 12.36 -19.68 20.48
N VAL A 78 12.73 -19.28 21.70
CA VAL A 78 12.27 -19.87 22.98
C VAL A 78 11.12 -19.09 23.64
N SER A 79 10.63 -17.99 23.09
CA SER A 79 9.39 -17.41 23.62
C SER A 79 8.17 -18.07 22.98
N SER A 80 7.33 -18.63 23.83
CA SER A 80 6.16 -19.47 23.56
C SER A 80 5.00 -18.83 22.76
N PHE A 81 5.29 -17.95 21.83
CA PHE A 81 4.35 -17.51 20.81
C PHE A 81 4.67 -18.22 19.50
N GLN A 82 4.15 -19.41 19.35
CA GLN A 82 4.03 -20.10 18.07
C GLN A 82 3.05 -19.34 17.17
N THR A 83 3.50 -18.32 16.49
CA THR A 83 2.91 -17.92 15.23
C THR A 83 4.03 -17.94 14.21
N SER A 84 4.01 -18.91 13.33
CA SER A 84 4.98 -19.19 12.28
C SER A 84 5.20 -18.05 11.29
N ASP A 85 4.41 -16.99 11.35
CA ASP A 85 4.26 -16.01 10.27
C ASP A 85 4.86 -14.62 10.56
N SER A 86 5.50 -14.42 11.71
CA SER A 86 6.04 -13.11 12.10
C SER A 86 7.38 -12.76 11.45
N SER A 87 7.88 -13.60 10.56
CA SER A 87 9.10 -13.37 9.78
C SER A 87 8.85 -13.20 8.29
N THR A 88 7.62 -13.07 7.85
CA THR A 88 7.27 -12.86 6.45
C THR A 88 6.58 -11.51 6.25
N ILE A 89 6.85 -10.86 5.12
CA ILE A 89 6.16 -9.65 4.66
C ILE A 89 5.74 -9.84 3.20
N GLY A 90 4.57 -9.33 2.84
CA GLY A 90 4.18 -9.19 1.45
C GLY A 90 4.51 -7.80 0.94
N ILE A 91 5.00 -7.73 -0.30
CA ILE A 91 5.20 -6.48 -1.03
C ILE A 91 4.33 -6.56 -2.26
N PHE A 92 3.62 -5.48 -2.59
CA PHE A 92 2.65 -5.52 -3.67
C PHE A 92 2.59 -4.22 -4.48
N SER A 93 2.10 -4.36 -5.70
CA SER A 93 1.62 -3.24 -6.51
C SER A 93 0.43 -3.66 -7.36
N THR A 94 -0.49 -2.72 -7.58
CA THR A 94 -1.59 -2.86 -8.53
C THR A 94 -1.64 -1.68 -9.47
N SER A 95 -2.12 -1.90 -10.67
CA SER A 95 -2.33 -0.85 -11.67
C SER A 95 -3.51 -1.18 -12.57
N VAL A 96 -3.87 -0.25 -13.42
CA VAL A 96 -4.83 -0.44 -14.51
C VAL A 96 -4.17 -0.19 -15.87
N SER A 97 -4.84 -0.60 -16.93
CA SER A 97 -4.38 -0.32 -18.30
C SER A 97 -4.07 1.16 -18.50
N LEU A 98 -2.86 1.50 -18.94
CA LEU A 98 -2.41 2.89 -19.15
C LEU A 98 -3.33 3.65 -20.13
N ALA A 99 -3.96 2.96 -21.08
CA ALA A 99 -4.91 3.53 -22.03
C ALA A 99 -6.11 4.23 -21.35
N LEU A 100 -6.47 3.87 -20.10
CA LEU A 100 -7.49 4.60 -19.34
C LEU A 100 -7.11 6.06 -19.03
N GLU A 101 -5.83 6.40 -19.04
CA GLU A 101 -5.38 7.78 -18.86
C GLU A 101 -5.53 8.65 -20.13
N THR A 102 -5.59 8.06 -21.32
CA THR A 102 -5.50 8.77 -22.60
C THR A 102 -6.70 8.58 -23.51
N ASP A 103 -7.39 7.46 -23.46
CA ASP A 103 -8.49 7.13 -24.41
C ASP A 103 -9.71 8.07 -24.27
N PHE A 104 -9.80 8.82 -23.17
CA PHE A 104 -10.91 9.71 -22.88
C PHE A 104 -10.53 11.20 -22.92
N ASP A 105 -9.37 11.55 -23.46
CA ASP A 105 -8.85 12.93 -23.47
C ASP A 105 -9.73 13.90 -24.28
N ALA A 106 -10.55 13.41 -25.21
CA ALA A 106 -11.40 14.23 -26.06
C ALA A 106 -12.61 14.84 -25.32
N ASP A 107 -13.04 14.26 -24.20
CA ASP A 107 -14.19 14.71 -23.41
C ASP A 107 -13.78 14.85 -21.94
N PRO A 108 -13.73 16.09 -21.39
CA PRO A 108 -13.32 16.32 -20.00
C PRO A 108 -14.17 15.61 -18.95
N TYR A 109 -15.47 15.42 -19.20
CA TYR A 109 -16.35 14.70 -18.26
C TYR A 109 -16.05 13.21 -18.29
N GLN A 110 -15.94 12.61 -19.47
CA GLN A 110 -15.58 11.19 -19.60
C GLN A 110 -14.18 10.92 -19.05
N LYS A 111 -13.22 11.82 -19.28
CA LYS A 111 -11.89 11.74 -18.69
C LYS A 111 -11.92 11.71 -17.17
N MET A 112 -12.67 12.63 -16.57
CA MET A 112 -12.83 12.66 -15.10
C MET A 112 -13.46 11.35 -14.59
N MET A 113 -14.52 10.86 -15.22
CA MET A 113 -15.17 9.60 -14.84
C MET A 113 -14.22 8.40 -15.01
N ALA A 114 -13.46 8.37 -16.11
CA ALA A 114 -12.49 7.31 -16.36
C ALA A 114 -11.38 7.29 -15.28
N GLN A 115 -10.84 8.44 -14.90
CA GLN A 115 -9.84 8.54 -13.84
C GLN A 115 -10.40 8.07 -12.49
N LEU A 116 -11.58 8.53 -12.10
CA LEU A 116 -12.22 8.09 -10.85
C LEU A 116 -12.47 6.58 -10.80
N LEU A 117 -12.93 6.00 -11.90
CA LEU A 117 -13.18 4.56 -11.99
C LEU A 117 -11.87 3.78 -12.04
N ALA A 118 -10.86 4.26 -12.75
CA ALA A 118 -9.54 3.65 -12.77
C ALA A 118 -8.91 3.56 -11.38
N ASP A 119 -8.97 4.63 -10.58
CA ASP A 119 -8.50 4.64 -9.19
C ASP A 119 -9.23 3.58 -8.35
N ARG A 120 -10.58 3.53 -8.47
CA ARG A 120 -11.38 2.52 -7.75
C ARG A 120 -11.04 1.08 -8.19
N LEU A 121 -10.74 0.86 -9.47
CA LEU A 121 -10.34 -0.46 -9.98
C LEU A 121 -8.97 -0.88 -9.44
N ALA A 122 -7.99 0.03 -9.38
CA ALA A 122 -6.68 -0.26 -8.79
C ALA A 122 -6.79 -0.61 -7.31
N GLU A 123 -7.59 0.13 -6.55
CA GLU A 123 -7.88 -0.15 -5.14
C GLU A 123 -8.62 -1.49 -4.97
N ALA A 124 -9.65 -1.74 -5.76
CA ALA A 124 -10.39 -3.01 -5.72
C ALA A 124 -9.50 -4.22 -6.08
N ALA A 125 -8.58 -4.05 -7.04
CA ALA A 125 -7.59 -5.07 -7.37
C ALA A 125 -6.66 -5.34 -6.17
N ALA A 126 -6.22 -4.31 -5.44
CA ALA A 126 -5.42 -4.47 -4.23
C ALA A 126 -6.21 -5.19 -3.11
N GLU A 127 -7.49 -4.87 -2.93
CA GLU A 127 -8.38 -5.58 -1.98
C GLU A 127 -8.50 -7.07 -2.33
N ARG A 128 -8.84 -7.35 -3.58
CA ARG A 128 -9.01 -8.73 -4.06
C ARG A 128 -7.71 -9.53 -3.97
N MET A 129 -6.59 -8.93 -4.34
CA MET A 129 -5.27 -9.55 -4.22
C MET A 129 -4.93 -9.84 -2.76
N HIS A 130 -5.16 -8.89 -1.85
CA HIS A 130 -4.90 -9.10 -0.43
C HIS A 130 -5.75 -10.23 0.16
N GLU A 131 -7.03 -10.34 -0.23
CA GLU A 131 -7.87 -11.48 0.15
C GLU A 131 -7.25 -12.80 -0.31
N GLN A 132 -6.86 -12.91 -1.58
CA GLN A 132 -6.23 -14.13 -2.11
C GLN A 132 -4.90 -14.44 -1.42
N VAL A 133 -4.09 -13.42 -1.14
CA VAL A 133 -2.82 -13.59 -0.42
C VAL A 133 -3.08 -14.14 0.98
N ARG A 134 -4.03 -13.59 1.72
CA ARG A 134 -4.37 -14.08 3.07
C ARG A 134 -4.85 -15.53 3.07
N LYS A 135 -5.68 -15.89 2.08
CA LYS A 135 -6.34 -17.21 2.03
C LYS A 135 -5.50 -18.28 1.34
N ASP A 136 -4.91 -17.95 0.20
CA ASP A 136 -4.39 -18.95 -0.73
C ASP A 136 -2.86 -18.96 -0.80
N TYR A 137 -2.21 -17.80 -0.92
CA TYR A 137 -0.77 -17.71 -1.20
C TYR A 137 0.07 -17.69 0.09
N TRP A 138 -0.24 -16.78 1.00
CA TRP A 138 0.37 -16.77 2.33
C TRP A 138 -0.34 -17.76 3.26
N GLY A 139 -1.65 -17.82 3.18
CA GLY A 139 -2.46 -18.88 3.78
C GLY A 139 -2.65 -18.77 5.29
N TYR A 140 -2.48 -17.59 5.89
CA TYR A 140 -2.69 -17.40 7.33
C TYR A 140 -4.16 -17.22 7.72
N ALA A 141 -5.05 -17.05 6.74
CA ALA A 141 -6.49 -16.91 6.93
C ALA A 141 -7.31 -17.79 5.97
N LYS A 142 -6.93 -19.07 5.84
CA LYS A 142 -7.55 -20.04 4.88
C LYS A 142 -9.06 -20.14 5.01
N ASP A 143 -9.57 -20.07 6.24
CA ASP A 143 -11.00 -20.21 6.55
C ASP A 143 -11.73 -18.86 6.60
N GLU A 144 -11.13 -17.80 6.09
CA GLU A 144 -11.76 -16.47 6.04
C GLU A 144 -12.91 -16.45 5.05
N HIS A 145 -14.08 -16.08 5.53
CA HIS A 145 -15.30 -15.88 4.73
C HIS A 145 -15.92 -14.53 5.08
N LEU A 146 -15.43 -13.47 4.44
CA LEU A 146 -15.91 -12.11 4.66
C LEU A 146 -16.75 -11.64 3.47
N SER A 147 -17.87 -11.02 3.78
CA SER A 147 -18.67 -10.28 2.81
C SER A 147 -17.96 -8.98 2.40
N ILE A 148 -18.30 -8.40 1.26
CA ILE A 148 -17.75 -7.10 0.82
C ILE A 148 -17.90 -6.01 1.90
N PRO A 149 -19.06 -5.82 2.56
CA PRO A 149 -19.16 -4.86 3.66
C PRO A 149 -18.21 -5.12 4.83
N GLU A 150 -17.91 -6.38 5.13
CA GLU A 150 -16.97 -6.74 6.19
C GLU A 150 -15.52 -6.50 5.77
N MET A 151 -15.18 -6.74 4.52
CA MET A 151 -13.86 -6.38 3.98
C MET A 151 -13.64 -4.87 3.99
N LEU A 152 -14.64 -4.07 3.62
CA LEU A 152 -14.57 -2.61 3.64
C LEU A 152 -14.41 -1.99 5.04
N VAL A 153 -14.77 -2.71 6.09
CA VAL A 153 -14.51 -2.32 7.50
C VAL A 153 -13.35 -3.10 8.12
N GLU A 154 -12.52 -3.71 7.29
CA GLU A 154 -11.24 -4.33 7.66
C GLU A 154 -11.36 -5.42 8.75
N LYS A 155 -12.38 -6.28 8.68
CA LYS A 155 -12.56 -7.38 9.63
C LYS A 155 -11.58 -8.54 9.45
N PHE A 156 -10.68 -8.45 8.50
CA PHE A 156 -9.61 -9.43 8.28
C PHE A 156 -8.42 -9.21 9.20
N GLN A 157 -7.62 -10.26 9.40
CA GLN A 157 -6.34 -10.16 10.10
C GLN A 157 -5.29 -9.51 9.22
N GLY A 158 -4.43 -8.67 9.84
CA GLY A 158 -3.34 -8.00 9.16
C GLY A 158 -3.76 -6.66 8.54
N ILE A 159 -2.82 -6.02 7.87
CA ILE A 159 -3.01 -4.73 7.19
C ILE A 159 -2.27 -4.70 5.86
N ARG A 160 -2.68 -3.79 4.99
CA ARG A 160 -2.06 -3.49 3.70
C ARG A 160 -1.73 -2.00 3.58
N PRO A 161 -0.74 -1.47 4.36
CA PRO A 161 -0.36 -0.07 4.26
C PRO A 161 0.21 0.25 2.87
N ALA A 162 -0.38 1.25 2.21
CA ALA A 162 0.07 1.71 0.91
C ALA A 162 1.03 2.90 1.04
N VAL A 163 1.97 3.00 0.11
CA VAL A 163 2.92 4.10 0.00
C VAL A 163 2.17 5.41 -0.33
N GLY A 164 2.53 6.49 0.36
CA GLY A 164 1.84 7.78 0.27
C GLY A 164 0.66 7.93 1.23
N TYR A 165 0.29 6.87 1.97
CA TYR A 165 -0.80 6.90 2.96
C TYR A 165 -0.27 7.17 4.38
N PRO A 166 -1.14 7.52 5.35
CA PRO A 166 -0.73 8.03 6.66
C PRO A 166 0.26 7.18 7.46
N SER A 167 0.28 5.85 7.29
CA SER A 167 1.23 4.96 7.98
C SER A 167 2.53 4.73 7.20
N LEU A 168 2.58 5.08 5.91
CA LEU A 168 3.75 4.92 5.03
C LEU A 168 3.88 6.12 4.07
N PRO A 169 4.08 7.36 4.60
CA PRO A 169 3.83 8.59 3.85
C PRO A 169 4.88 8.92 2.78
N ASP A 170 6.10 8.37 2.86
CA ASP A 170 7.18 8.68 1.91
C ASP A 170 6.95 8.00 0.54
N THR A 171 6.52 8.77 -0.45
CA THR A 171 6.29 8.27 -1.82
C THR A 171 7.54 7.72 -2.49
N SER A 172 8.73 8.14 -2.06
CA SER A 172 9.99 7.62 -2.61
C SER A 172 10.29 6.17 -2.24
N LEU A 173 9.52 5.58 -1.31
CA LEU A 173 9.58 4.15 -1.02
C LEU A 173 9.17 3.29 -2.22
N ASN A 174 8.44 3.84 -3.19
CA ASN A 174 8.14 3.17 -4.45
C ASN A 174 9.40 2.74 -5.22
N PHE A 175 10.52 3.46 -5.09
CA PHE A 175 11.80 3.01 -5.67
C PHE A 175 12.31 1.73 -5.03
N ILE A 176 12.13 1.56 -3.73
CA ILE A 176 12.51 0.32 -3.03
C ILE A 176 11.57 -0.82 -3.43
N ILE A 177 10.28 -0.55 -3.58
CA ILE A 177 9.32 -1.55 -4.06
C ILE A 177 9.65 -1.98 -5.50
N ASP A 178 9.95 -1.03 -6.40
CA ASP A 178 10.36 -1.34 -7.79
C ASP A 178 11.61 -2.23 -7.81
N ASP A 179 12.59 -1.92 -6.97
CA ASP A 179 13.81 -2.74 -6.84
C ASP A 179 13.55 -4.17 -6.32
N LEU A 180 12.48 -4.37 -5.55
CA LEU A 180 12.17 -5.67 -4.95
C LEU A 180 11.32 -6.54 -5.86
N ILE A 181 10.31 -5.99 -6.53
CA ILE A 181 9.32 -6.77 -7.28
C ILE A 181 9.20 -6.36 -8.75
N ASP A 182 10.00 -5.42 -9.26
CA ASP A 182 9.98 -4.92 -10.65
C ASP A 182 8.55 -4.58 -11.14
N ILE A 183 8.01 -3.48 -10.62
CA ILE A 183 6.62 -3.04 -10.91
C ILE A 183 6.38 -2.71 -12.39
N LYS A 184 7.43 -2.63 -13.20
CA LYS A 184 7.33 -2.43 -14.66
C LYS A 184 6.63 -3.59 -15.35
N GLN A 185 6.66 -4.80 -14.75
CA GLN A 185 5.96 -5.98 -15.26
C GLN A 185 4.44 -5.75 -15.42
N ILE A 186 3.86 -4.88 -14.59
CA ILE A 186 2.44 -4.48 -14.65
C ILE A 186 2.23 -3.07 -15.21
N GLY A 187 3.22 -2.56 -15.96
CA GLY A 187 3.14 -1.29 -16.68
C GLY A 187 3.38 -0.04 -15.83
N ILE A 188 3.74 -0.17 -14.54
CA ILE A 188 4.03 0.97 -13.68
C ILE A 188 5.41 1.55 -14.01
N ARG A 189 5.48 2.89 -14.10
CA ARG A 189 6.73 3.65 -14.18
C ARG A 189 6.74 4.71 -13.10
N LEU A 190 7.90 4.97 -12.53
CA LEU A 190 8.07 5.98 -11.48
C LEU A 190 8.55 7.30 -12.08
N THR A 191 8.02 8.40 -11.56
CA THR A 191 8.58 9.73 -11.78
C THR A 191 9.78 9.95 -10.87
N GLU A 192 10.52 11.05 -11.06
CA GLU A 192 11.64 11.43 -10.18
C GLU A 192 11.25 11.60 -8.70
N SER A 193 9.99 11.90 -8.43
CA SER A 193 9.45 12.01 -7.06
C SER A 193 8.90 10.71 -6.49
N GLY A 194 9.00 9.59 -7.21
CA GLY A 194 8.45 8.30 -6.79
C GLY A 194 6.94 8.15 -7.02
N ALA A 195 6.29 9.09 -7.71
CA ALA A 195 4.90 8.92 -8.11
C ALA A 195 4.77 7.91 -9.25
N MET A 196 3.71 7.12 -9.22
CA MET A 196 3.46 6.06 -10.20
C MET A 196 2.70 6.59 -11.42
N LYS A 197 2.96 5.99 -12.58
CA LYS A 197 2.18 6.09 -13.82
C LYS A 197 1.90 4.68 -14.34
N PRO A 198 0.64 4.31 -14.64
CA PRO A 198 -0.57 5.16 -14.55
C PRO A 198 -0.83 5.66 -13.12
N HIS A 199 -1.54 6.79 -12.99
CA HIS A 199 -1.90 7.37 -11.67
C HIS A 199 -2.75 6.40 -10.86
N ALA A 200 -3.67 5.70 -11.53
CA ALA A 200 -4.46 4.62 -10.95
C ALA A 200 -3.57 3.39 -10.66
N SER A 201 -2.70 3.53 -9.69
CA SER A 201 -1.79 2.50 -9.20
C SER A 201 -1.69 2.59 -7.67
N VAL A 202 -1.52 1.44 -7.04
CA VAL A 202 -1.31 1.33 -5.59
C VAL A 202 -0.12 0.41 -5.36
N SER A 203 0.77 0.78 -4.44
CA SER A 203 1.86 -0.08 -3.99
C SER A 203 1.99 -0.03 -2.48
N GLY A 204 2.56 -1.05 -1.87
CA GLY A 204 2.71 -1.07 -0.43
C GLY A 204 3.19 -2.40 0.13
N LEU A 205 2.92 -2.57 1.40
CA LEU A 205 3.32 -3.71 2.19
C LEU A 205 2.07 -4.48 2.66
N MET A 206 2.23 -5.79 2.93
CA MET A 206 1.23 -6.61 3.61
C MET A 206 1.84 -7.17 4.88
N LEU A 207 1.19 -6.96 6.01
CA LEU A 207 1.63 -7.38 7.33
C LEU A 207 0.55 -8.28 7.94
N ALA A 208 0.88 -9.53 8.26
CA ALA A 208 -0.06 -10.54 8.73
C ALA A 208 -0.26 -10.57 10.26
N HIS A 209 0.47 -9.74 11.00
CA HIS A 209 0.45 -9.76 12.47
C HIS A 209 -0.97 -9.54 13.01
N PRO A 210 -1.47 -10.36 13.97
CA PRO A 210 -2.84 -10.26 14.48
C PRO A 210 -3.20 -8.92 15.12
N GLN A 211 -2.19 -8.21 15.65
CA GLN A 211 -2.36 -6.89 16.26
C GLN A 211 -2.04 -5.74 15.30
N ALA A 212 -1.71 -6.04 14.04
CA ALA A 212 -1.48 -5.01 13.06
C ALA A 212 -2.76 -4.19 12.84
N ARG A 213 -2.60 -2.88 12.84
CA ARG A 213 -3.68 -1.92 12.62
C ARG A 213 -3.17 -0.71 11.88
N TYR A 214 -4.03 -0.05 11.15
CA TYR A 214 -3.69 1.22 10.52
C TYR A 214 -3.54 2.32 11.57
N PHE A 215 -2.59 3.20 11.33
CA PHE A 215 -2.33 4.39 12.14
C PHE A 215 -1.77 5.50 11.27
N SER A 216 -1.83 6.72 11.76
CA SER A 216 -1.17 7.86 11.12
C SER A 216 0.15 8.13 11.81
N ILE A 217 1.21 8.34 11.04
CA ILE A 217 2.48 8.85 11.57
C ILE A 217 2.28 10.24 12.21
N GLY A 218 1.44 11.07 11.60
CA GLY A 218 1.24 12.44 12.05
C GLY A 218 2.46 13.31 11.80
N LYS A 219 2.70 14.28 12.67
CA LYS A 219 3.86 15.16 12.60
C LYS A 219 5.10 14.50 13.21
N ILE A 220 6.24 14.70 12.57
CA ILE A 220 7.55 14.24 13.02
C ILE A 220 8.46 15.44 13.32
N GLY A 221 9.39 15.28 14.25
CA GLY A 221 10.42 16.28 14.59
C GLY A 221 11.65 16.19 13.67
N GLU A 222 12.49 17.19 13.77
CA GLU A 222 13.78 17.25 13.05
C GLU A 222 14.70 16.07 13.39
N ASP A 223 14.64 15.58 14.63
CA ASP A 223 15.40 14.42 15.11
C ASP A 223 15.07 13.16 14.29
N GLN A 224 13.78 12.88 14.10
CA GLN A 224 13.36 11.74 13.31
C GLN A 224 13.62 11.95 11.80
N LEU A 225 13.45 13.17 11.30
CA LEU A 225 13.76 13.48 9.92
C LEU A 225 15.25 13.25 9.59
N LEU A 226 16.14 13.69 10.47
CA LEU A 226 17.58 13.46 10.34
C LEU A 226 17.94 11.97 10.39
N ASP A 227 17.39 11.24 11.34
CA ASP A 227 17.59 9.79 11.44
C ASP A 227 17.06 9.06 10.21
N TYR A 228 15.86 9.41 9.75
CA TYR A 228 15.24 8.84 8.56
C TYR A 228 16.10 9.09 7.31
N ALA A 229 16.57 10.32 7.10
CA ALA A 229 17.43 10.66 5.95
C ALA A 229 18.71 9.82 5.97
N ARG A 230 19.33 9.63 7.15
CA ARG A 230 20.51 8.77 7.31
C ARG A 230 20.20 7.32 6.96
N ARG A 231 19.10 6.75 7.46
CA ARG A 231 18.69 5.34 7.17
C ARG A 231 18.33 5.14 5.69
N ARG A 232 17.73 6.16 5.06
CA ARG A 232 17.42 6.19 3.62
C ARG A 232 18.67 6.36 2.75
N GLY A 233 19.76 6.86 3.29
CA GLY A 233 20.95 7.24 2.50
C GLY A 233 20.67 8.41 1.54
N LEU A 234 19.72 9.29 1.87
CA LEU A 234 19.29 10.40 1.02
C LEU A 234 19.67 11.76 1.66
N PRO A 235 19.86 12.83 0.84
CA PRO A 235 20.02 14.18 1.35
C PRO A 235 18.81 14.59 2.20
N LEU A 236 19.08 15.28 3.32
CA LEU A 236 18.05 15.74 4.26
C LEU A 236 16.95 16.56 3.56
N GLU A 237 17.34 17.48 2.70
CA GLU A 237 16.40 18.33 1.96
C GLU A 237 15.49 17.57 1.02
N LEU A 238 15.96 16.43 0.50
CA LEU A 238 15.13 15.55 -0.33
C LEU A 238 14.10 14.81 0.54
N CYS A 239 14.51 14.29 1.69
CA CYS A 239 13.59 13.67 2.66
C CYS A 239 12.56 14.69 3.18
N ARG A 240 12.97 15.92 3.43
CA ARG A 240 12.07 17.02 3.81
C ARG A 240 11.00 17.27 2.77
N ARG A 241 11.33 17.19 1.49
CA ARG A 241 10.35 17.34 0.40
C ARG A 241 9.38 16.17 0.36
N PHE A 242 9.85 14.94 0.50
CA PHE A 242 8.99 13.76 0.50
C PHE A 242 8.03 13.70 1.69
N LEU A 243 8.47 14.21 2.84
CA LEU A 243 7.71 14.20 4.09
C LEU A 243 7.09 15.56 4.46
N ALA A 244 7.00 16.48 3.50
CA ALA A 244 6.52 17.85 3.75
C ALA A 244 5.14 17.90 4.45
N ALA A 245 4.27 16.93 4.20
CA ALA A 245 2.96 16.84 4.85
C ALA A 245 3.05 16.42 6.34
N ASN A 246 4.19 15.87 6.77
CA ASN A 246 4.44 15.36 8.11
C ASN A 246 5.34 16.27 8.98
N LEU A 247 5.77 17.38 8.45
CA LEU A 247 6.60 18.39 9.14
C LEU A 247 5.80 19.58 9.65
#